data_9a9cb3844d19058f7f8c9d51cb2ed297
#
_entry.id   9a9cb3844d19058f7f8c9d51cb2ed297
#
_cell.length_a   1.000
_cell.length_b   1.000
_cell.length_c   1.000
_cell.angle_alpha   90.00
_cell.angle_beta   90.00
_cell.angle_gamma   90.00
#
_symmetry.space_group_name_H-M   'P 1'
#
loop_
_entity.id
_entity.type
_entity.pdbx_description
1 polymer ?
#
loop_
_entity_poly.entity_id
_entity_poly.type
_entity_poly.pdbx_seq_one_letter_code
_entity_poly.pdbx_strand_id
1 'polypeptide(L)'
;MSRLAVIGGGIVGVAVAREMLRRHPETEVTLFEKEDRLASHQTGRNSGVVHAGLYYQPGSQKALLCRRGVGLLEQYCAERDIRRIACGKVLVALTDDERSRLADIEQKALTNGVRGVRIIGAQELAEIEPNVRGIAALHSPSTSIVDFAAVTQALAGDAVATGAKICLGHEVVGLRATPTEVVVTTRTAGGEQEAAFDRVIACGGLQSDRLAEIAGDGPDPVIMPFRGEYYALKPHRRNLVNGLVYPVPDPRYPFLGVHVTPRVDGEVLIGPNAVLALAREGYSWREFSIADLTEVARTPAFWRFARQHWRTGMREMHGSLSKRRFVAAARAYVPDLSDDDVVPGSAGIRAQALDADGGLVDDFRISIRERVVVLRNAPSPAATSALAIAEHVVETLETAR
;
A
#
# COMPACT_ATOMS: atom_id res chain seq x y z
N MET A 1 19.51 24.48 -15.33
CA MET A 1 19.11 23.44 -14.35
C MET A 1 17.60 23.32 -14.41
N SER A 2 17.06 22.12 -14.51
CA SER A 2 15.60 21.91 -14.45
C SER A 2 15.14 21.87 -13.00
N ARG A 3 13.97 22.46 -12.72
CA ARG A 3 13.35 22.47 -11.37
C ARG A 3 12.18 21.50 -11.37
N LEU A 4 12.23 20.51 -10.48
CA LEU A 4 11.20 19.51 -10.31
C LEU A 4 10.54 19.62 -8.93
N ALA A 5 9.20 19.71 -8.90
CA ALA A 5 8.45 19.51 -7.68
C ALA A 5 7.95 18.05 -7.59
N VAL A 6 8.15 17.42 -6.42
CA VAL A 6 7.53 16.14 -6.07
C VAL A 6 6.53 16.39 -4.94
N ILE A 7 5.29 15.91 -5.08
CA ILE A 7 4.22 16.10 -4.11
C ILE A 7 3.94 14.78 -3.40
N GLY A 8 4.10 14.77 -2.08
CA GLY A 8 3.85 13.64 -1.19
C GLY A 8 5.11 13.00 -0.63
N GLY A 9 5.25 13.02 0.69
CA GLY A 9 6.38 12.47 1.47
C GLY A 9 6.19 11.00 1.88
N GLY A 10 5.33 10.25 1.18
CA GLY A 10 5.26 8.80 1.27
C GLY A 10 6.43 8.13 0.54
N ILE A 11 6.59 6.81 0.73
CA ILE A 11 7.71 6.05 0.16
C ILE A 11 7.86 6.22 -1.36
N VAL A 12 6.75 6.34 -2.09
CA VAL A 12 6.79 6.49 -3.56
C VAL A 12 7.34 7.86 -3.95
N GLY A 13 6.83 8.96 -3.37
CA GLY A 13 7.31 10.31 -3.69
C GLY A 13 8.78 10.50 -3.31
N VAL A 14 9.19 9.99 -2.14
CA VAL A 14 10.59 10.04 -1.72
C VAL A 14 11.50 9.21 -2.64
N ALA A 15 11.04 8.01 -3.06
CA ALA A 15 11.78 7.19 -4.03
C ALA A 15 11.91 7.89 -5.39
N VAL A 16 10.85 8.58 -5.86
CA VAL A 16 10.88 9.38 -7.09
C VAL A 16 11.87 10.52 -7.00
N ALA A 17 11.88 11.27 -5.90
CA ALA A 17 12.83 12.37 -5.68
C ALA A 17 14.30 11.86 -5.72
N ARG A 18 14.56 10.75 -5.04
CA ARG A 18 15.88 10.10 -5.05
C ARG A 18 16.25 9.59 -6.45
N GLU A 19 15.34 8.92 -7.14
CA GLU A 19 15.62 8.35 -8.47
C GLU A 19 15.87 9.43 -9.50
N MET A 20 15.15 10.56 -9.43
CA MET A 20 15.39 11.71 -10.30
C MET A 20 16.82 12.25 -10.13
N LEU A 21 17.26 12.47 -8.89
CA LEU A 21 18.62 12.96 -8.62
C LEU A 21 19.71 11.95 -8.97
N ARG A 22 19.40 10.64 -8.84
CA ARG A 22 20.32 9.58 -9.25
C ARG A 22 20.58 9.59 -10.76
N ARG A 23 19.54 9.88 -11.58
CA ARG A 23 19.65 9.95 -13.05
C ARG A 23 20.09 11.31 -13.55
N HIS A 24 19.63 12.37 -12.89
CA HIS A 24 19.81 13.77 -13.27
C HIS A 24 20.32 14.60 -12.09
N PRO A 25 21.60 14.47 -11.73
CA PRO A 25 22.16 15.16 -10.57
C PRO A 25 22.11 16.70 -10.64
N GLU A 26 21.94 17.24 -11.84
CA GLU A 26 21.84 18.69 -12.09
C GLU A 26 20.42 19.25 -11.85
N THR A 27 19.42 18.40 -11.58
CA THR A 27 18.04 18.82 -11.34
C THR A 27 17.86 19.34 -9.93
N GLU A 28 17.21 20.49 -9.77
CA GLU A 28 16.79 20.99 -8.47
C GLU A 28 15.46 20.33 -8.08
N VAL A 29 15.50 19.39 -7.13
CA VAL A 29 14.31 18.66 -6.67
C VAL A 29 13.81 19.25 -5.36
N THR A 30 12.54 19.65 -5.32
CA THR A 30 11.83 20.03 -4.09
C THR A 30 10.67 19.07 -3.85
N LEU A 31 10.66 18.40 -2.69
CA LEU A 31 9.58 17.55 -2.25
C LEU A 31 8.70 18.29 -1.23
N PHE A 32 7.40 18.34 -1.49
CA PHE A 32 6.39 18.92 -0.60
C PHE A 32 5.61 17.82 0.12
N GLU A 33 5.52 17.91 1.44
CA GLU A 33 4.71 17.03 2.30
C GLU A 33 3.85 17.91 3.22
N LYS A 34 2.55 17.60 3.29
CA LYS A 34 1.59 18.35 4.10
C LYS A 34 1.74 18.15 5.60
N GLU A 35 2.22 16.98 5.99
CA GLU A 35 2.45 16.64 7.39
C GLU A 35 3.80 17.19 7.90
N ASP A 36 3.97 17.16 9.22
CA ASP A 36 5.20 17.56 9.90
C ASP A 36 6.33 16.51 9.81
N ARG A 37 6.05 15.37 9.18
CA ARG A 37 6.99 14.25 9.01
C ARG A 37 6.66 13.42 7.76
N LEU A 38 7.67 12.73 7.24
CA LEU A 38 7.50 11.76 6.17
C LEU A 38 6.79 10.48 6.65
N ALA A 39 6.20 9.74 5.71
CA ALA A 39 5.59 8.43 5.95
C ALA A 39 4.39 8.43 6.95
N SER A 40 3.72 9.55 7.16
CA SER A 40 2.65 9.71 8.17
C SER A 40 1.41 8.85 7.90
N HIS A 41 1.11 8.58 6.63
CA HIS A 41 -0.09 7.88 6.19
C HIS A 41 0.18 6.43 5.79
N GLN A 42 -0.23 5.97 4.59
CA GLN A 42 -0.17 4.58 4.13
C GLN A 42 1.21 3.93 4.31
N THR A 43 2.29 4.68 4.14
CA THR A 43 3.66 4.20 4.27
C THR A 43 4.01 3.78 5.69
N GLY A 44 3.62 4.55 6.70
CA GLY A 44 3.87 4.24 8.11
C GLY A 44 2.77 3.40 8.77
N ARG A 45 1.65 3.16 8.08
CA ARG A 45 0.45 2.52 8.63
C ARG A 45 0.03 1.29 7.84
N ASN A 46 1.00 0.43 7.52
CA ASN A 46 0.80 -0.84 6.83
C ASN A 46 1.33 -2.01 7.66
N SER A 47 1.15 -3.23 7.15
CA SER A 47 1.58 -4.45 7.83
C SER A 47 3.09 -4.75 7.72
N GLY A 48 3.85 -3.97 6.95
CA GLY A 48 5.29 -4.19 6.76
C GLY A 48 5.66 -5.34 5.81
N VAL A 49 4.71 -5.95 5.14
CA VAL A 49 4.94 -7.11 4.28
C VAL A 49 5.58 -6.71 2.95
N VAL A 50 6.72 -7.30 2.63
CA VAL A 50 7.33 -7.27 1.32
C VAL A 50 6.70 -8.39 0.48
N HIS A 51 5.74 -8.02 -0.36
CA HIS A 51 4.95 -8.96 -1.14
C HIS A 51 5.77 -9.61 -2.25
N ALA A 52 5.73 -10.94 -2.36
CA ALA A 52 6.47 -11.68 -3.38
C ALA A 52 5.83 -11.66 -4.78
N GLY A 53 4.55 -11.27 -4.92
CA GLY A 53 3.82 -11.29 -6.21
C GLY A 53 3.12 -12.60 -6.51
N LEU A 54 2.62 -13.32 -5.48
CA LEU A 54 2.08 -14.67 -5.60
C LEU A 54 0.88 -14.78 -6.54
N TYR A 55 -0.09 -13.86 -6.43
CA TYR A 55 -1.39 -13.98 -7.10
C TYR A 55 -1.70 -12.85 -8.08
N TYR A 56 -0.73 -12.00 -8.41
CA TYR A 56 -0.94 -10.95 -9.41
C TYR A 56 -1.00 -11.53 -10.81
N GLN A 57 -1.80 -10.91 -11.66
CA GLN A 57 -1.94 -11.33 -13.05
C GLN A 57 -0.59 -11.21 -13.75
N PRO A 58 -0.04 -12.31 -14.30
CA PRO A 58 1.21 -12.26 -15.03
C PRO A 58 1.17 -11.24 -16.17
N GLY A 59 2.24 -10.46 -16.31
CA GLY A 59 2.34 -9.39 -17.33
C GLY A 59 1.68 -8.07 -16.96
N SER A 60 0.89 -7.99 -15.86
CA SER A 60 0.38 -6.70 -15.36
C SER A 60 1.52 -5.83 -14.82
N GLN A 61 1.32 -4.50 -14.86
CA GLN A 61 2.26 -3.55 -14.25
C GLN A 61 2.49 -3.88 -12.76
N LYS A 62 1.44 -4.27 -12.07
CA LYS A 62 1.48 -4.68 -10.66
C LYS A 62 2.42 -5.88 -10.43
N ALA A 63 2.37 -6.90 -11.30
CA ALA A 63 3.26 -8.06 -11.20
C ALA A 63 4.71 -7.68 -11.52
N LEU A 64 4.94 -6.94 -12.61
CA LEU A 64 6.27 -6.55 -13.07
C LEU A 64 6.97 -5.63 -12.07
N LEU A 65 6.31 -4.55 -11.64
CA LEU A 65 6.87 -3.60 -10.68
C LEU A 65 7.05 -4.22 -9.29
N CYS A 66 6.17 -5.15 -8.88
CA CYS A 66 6.36 -5.88 -7.63
C CYS A 66 7.64 -6.74 -7.67
N ARG A 67 7.83 -7.53 -8.72
CA ARG A 67 9.02 -8.40 -8.84
C ARG A 67 10.31 -7.60 -8.93
N ARG A 68 10.32 -6.51 -9.73
CA ARG A 68 11.46 -5.58 -9.80
C ARG A 68 11.71 -4.92 -8.45
N GLY A 69 10.63 -4.45 -7.79
CA GLY A 69 10.68 -3.75 -6.51
C GLY A 69 11.22 -4.61 -5.37
N VAL A 70 10.85 -5.91 -5.31
CA VAL A 70 11.41 -6.84 -4.31
C VAL A 70 12.93 -6.89 -4.39
N GLY A 71 13.50 -7.05 -5.60
CA GLY A 71 14.96 -7.11 -5.78
C GLY A 71 15.64 -5.81 -5.40
N LEU A 72 15.10 -4.67 -5.84
CA LEU A 72 15.63 -3.35 -5.50
C LEU A 72 15.56 -3.06 -3.99
N LEU A 73 14.43 -3.39 -3.36
CA LEU A 73 14.25 -3.19 -1.93
C LEU A 73 15.18 -4.08 -1.10
N GLU A 74 15.37 -5.34 -1.51
CA GLU A 74 16.29 -6.27 -0.85
C GLU A 74 17.72 -5.74 -0.89
N GLN A 75 18.18 -5.33 -2.07
CA GLN A 75 19.50 -4.73 -2.25
C GLN A 75 19.64 -3.45 -1.41
N TYR A 76 18.67 -2.56 -1.48
CA TYR A 76 18.69 -1.29 -0.75
C TYR A 76 18.74 -1.47 0.77
N CYS A 77 17.93 -2.40 1.30
CA CYS A 77 17.95 -2.71 2.73
C CYS A 77 19.31 -3.25 3.18
N ALA A 78 19.95 -4.10 2.37
CA ALA A 78 21.30 -4.62 2.66
C ALA A 78 22.36 -3.51 2.61
N GLU A 79 22.32 -2.61 1.62
CA GLU A 79 23.26 -1.50 1.48
C GLU A 79 23.14 -0.46 2.61
N ARG A 80 21.97 -0.30 3.22
CA ARG A 80 21.68 0.69 4.26
C ARG A 80 21.52 0.10 5.66
N ASP A 81 21.82 -1.19 5.83
CA ASP A 81 21.68 -1.92 7.11
C ASP A 81 20.25 -1.80 7.70
N ILE A 82 19.23 -1.79 6.82
CA ILE A 82 17.84 -1.77 7.23
C ILE A 82 17.38 -3.20 7.50
N ARG A 83 16.91 -3.45 8.72
CA ARG A 83 16.46 -4.77 9.14
C ARG A 83 15.29 -5.26 8.28
N ARG A 84 15.54 -6.31 7.49
CA ARG A 84 14.54 -7.08 6.73
C ARG A 84 14.59 -8.53 7.21
N ILE A 85 13.42 -9.12 7.48
CA ILE A 85 13.32 -10.50 7.99
C ILE A 85 12.60 -11.34 6.94
N ALA A 86 13.28 -12.32 6.35
CA ALA A 86 12.68 -13.33 5.49
C ALA A 86 11.99 -14.39 6.38
N CYS A 87 10.78 -14.10 6.84
CA CYS A 87 10.02 -14.96 7.74
C CYS A 87 9.17 -16.00 7.00
N GLY A 88 9.08 -15.92 5.68
CA GLY A 88 8.21 -16.79 4.89
C GLY A 88 6.73 -16.45 5.00
N LYS A 89 5.95 -17.10 4.13
CA LYS A 89 4.48 -16.95 4.08
C LYS A 89 3.83 -18.28 3.72
N VAL A 90 2.74 -18.61 4.40
CA VAL A 90 1.85 -19.71 4.05
C VAL A 90 0.47 -19.18 3.69
N LEU A 91 -0.09 -19.61 2.54
CA LEU A 91 -1.51 -19.45 2.20
C LEU A 91 -2.21 -20.75 2.55
N VAL A 92 -3.00 -20.75 3.60
CA VAL A 92 -3.57 -21.97 4.22
C VAL A 92 -4.92 -22.28 3.59
N ALA A 93 -5.07 -23.49 3.07
CA ALA A 93 -6.34 -24.05 2.61
C ALA A 93 -6.98 -24.89 3.71
N LEU A 94 -8.24 -24.59 4.01
CA LEU A 94 -9.07 -25.32 4.99
C LEU A 94 -10.03 -26.29 4.30
N THR A 95 -10.31 -26.10 3.01
CA THR A 95 -11.25 -26.87 2.21
C THR A 95 -10.62 -27.32 0.88
N ASP A 96 -11.20 -28.33 0.24
CA ASP A 96 -10.76 -28.80 -1.07
C ASP A 96 -10.92 -27.74 -2.16
N ASP A 97 -11.94 -26.90 -2.06
CA ASP A 97 -12.12 -25.73 -2.94
C ASP A 97 -10.94 -24.77 -2.81
N GLU A 98 -10.51 -24.47 -1.60
CA GLU A 98 -9.35 -23.61 -1.34
C GLU A 98 -8.06 -24.27 -1.82
N ARG A 99 -7.90 -25.57 -1.60
CA ARG A 99 -6.77 -26.35 -2.09
C ARG A 99 -6.67 -26.31 -3.61
N SER A 100 -7.78 -26.42 -4.32
CA SER A 100 -7.83 -26.34 -5.78
C SER A 100 -7.35 -24.96 -6.28
N ARG A 101 -7.71 -23.87 -5.59
CA ARG A 101 -7.23 -22.52 -5.93
C ARG A 101 -5.74 -22.31 -5.69
N LEU A 102 -5.12 -23.06 -4.79
CA LEU A 102 -3.67 -22.96 -4.57
C LEU A 102 -2.87 -23.30 -5.82
N ALA A 103 -3.32 -24.26 -6.64
CA ALA A 103 -2.64 -24.64 -7.88
C ALA A 103 -2.58 -23.47 -8.89
N ASP A 104 -3.69 -22.73 -9.05
CA ASP A 104 -3.74 -21.53 -9.90
C ASP A 104 -2.81 -20.43 -9.37
N ILE A 105 -2.77 -20.25 -8.04
CA ILE A 105 -1.90 -19.26 -7.40
C ILE A 105 -0.42 -19.65 -7.56
N GLU A 106 -0.08 -20.92 -7.38
CA GLU A 106 1.27 -21.44 -7.60
C GLU A 106 1.73 -21.18 -9.03
N GLN A 107 0.88 -21.51 -10.02
CA GLN A 107 1.19 -21.28 -11.43
C GLN A 107 1.44 -19.81 -11.75
N LYS A 108 0.61 -18.91 -11.22
CA LYS A 108 0.80 -17.44 -11.33
C LYS A 108 2.11 -17.00 -10.68
N ALA A 109 2.40 -17.49 -9.48
CA ALA A 109 3.60 -17.15 -8.74
C ALA A 109 4.88 -17.61 -9.49
N LEU A 110 4.88 -18.82 -10.04
CA LEU A 110 5.97 -19.33 -10.87
C LEU A 110 6.15 -18.50 -12.14
N THR A 111 5.07 -18.17 -12.84
CA THR A 111 5.09 -17.32 -14.04
C THR A 111 5.62 -15.92 -13.71
N ASN A 112 5.30 -15.38 -12.53
CA ASN A 112 5.83 -14.11 -12.04
C ASN A 112 7.29 -14.21 -11.55
N GLY A 113 7.92 -15.39 -11.59
CA GLY A 113 9.31 -15.60 -11.17
C GLY A 113 9.52 -15.60 -9.66
N VAL A 114 8.50 -15.97 -8.86
CA VAL A 114 8.64 -16.14 -7.41
C VAL A 114 9.42 -17.42 -7.11
N ARG A 115 10.57 -17.28 -6.46
CA ARG A 115 11.47 -18.43 -6.21
C ARG A 115 11.03 -19.23 -4.99
N GLY A 116 11.14 -20.56 -5.07
CA GLY A 116 10.95 -21.48 -3.95
C GLY A 116 9.49 -21.64 -3.50
N VAL A 117 8.52 -21.06 -4.26
CA VAL A 117 7.10 -21.22 -3.99
C VAL A 117 6.67 -22.65 -4.34
N ARG A 118 5.90 -23.29 -3.46
CA ARG A 118 5.36 -24.63 -3.69
C ARG A 118 4.17 -24.94 -2.80
N ILE A 119 3.31 -25.84 -3.26
CA ILE A 119 2.23 -26.39 -2.44
C ILE A 119 2.81 -27.44 -1.48
N ILE A 120 2.39 -27.39 -0.22
CA ILE A 120 2.79 -28.28 0.87
C ILE A 120 1.56 -28.94 1.48
N GLY A 121 1.73 -30.16 2.01
CA GLY A 121 0.68 -30.88 2.73
C GLY A 121 0.57 -30.45 4.20
N ALA A 122 -0.45 -31.00 4.89
CA ALA A 122 -0.74 -30.67 6.29
C ALA A 122 0.43 -30.98 7.25
N GLN A 123 1.18 -32.08 7.01
CA GLN A 123 2.32 -32.46 7.82
C GLN A 123 3.43 -31.42 7.74
N GLU A 124 3.84 -31.05 6.54
CA GLU A 124 4.89 -30.07 6.33
C GLU A 124 4.45 -28.66 6.80
N LEU A 125 3.16 -28.32 6.63
CA LEU A 125 2.60 -27.08 7.19
C LEU A 125 2.81 -27.05 8.71
N ALA A 126 2.56 -28.15 9.44
CA ALA A 126 2.75 -28.23 10.88
C ALA A 126 4.24 -28.17 11.29
N GLU A 127 5.16 -28.57 10.44
CA GLU A 127 6.61 -28.41 10.66
C GLU A 127 7.05 -26.93 10.53
N ILE A 128 6.49 -26.19 9.57
CA ILE A 128 6.80 -24.77 9.32
C ILE A 128 6.08 -23.89 10.34
N GLU A 129 4.79 -24.15 10.57
CA GLU A 129 3.90 -23.37 11.45
C GLU A 129 3.16 -24.32 12.40
N PRO A 130 3.76 -24.69 13.55
CA PRO A 130 3.23 -25.73 14.45
C PRO A 130 1.82 -25.49 14.99
N ASN A 131 1.43 -24.20 15.13
CA ASN A 131 0.11 -23.83 15.66
C ASN A 131 -0.92 -23.53 14.56
N VAL A 132 -0.55 -23.72 13.28
CA VAL A 132 -1.44 -23.51 12.14
C VAL A 132 -2.04 -24.84 11.68
N ARG A 133 -3.31 -24.83 11.31
CA ARG A 133 -4.04 -26.00 10.81
C ARG A 133 -4.60 -25.71 9.44
N GLY A 134 -4.45 -26.67 8.54
CA GLY A 134 -4.96 -26.65 7.17
C GLY A 134 -4.76 -28.02 6.52
N ILE A 135 -5.49 -28.29 5.42
CA ILE A 135 -5.35 -29.52 4.64
C ILE A 135 -4.17 -29.44 3.64
N ALA A 136 -3.81 -28.21 3.25
CA ALA A 136 -2.66 -27.86 2.42
C ALA A 136 -2.32 -26.39 2.58
N ALA A 137 -1.15 -25.97 2.10
CA ALA A 137 -0.82 -24.55 2.00
C ALA A 137 0.09 -24.29 0.78
N LEU A 138 0.10 -23.05 0.29
CA LEU A 138 1.15 -22.57 -0.60
C LEU A 138 2.22 -21.89 0.26
N HIS A 139 3.42 -22.42 0.24
CA HIS A 139 4.57 -21.88 0.98
C HIS A 139 5.43 -21.00 0.08
N SER A 140 5.72 -19.79 0.52
CA SER A 140 6.63 -18.82 -0.11
C SER A 140 7.72 -18.43 0.87
N PRO A 141 8.87 -19.12 0.87
CA PRO A 141 9.92 -18.95 1.89
C PRO A 141 10.62 -17.59 1.79
N SER A 142 10.62 -16.95 0.63
CA SER A 142 11.29 -15.67 0.36
C SER A 142 10.47 -14.44 0.75
N THR A 143 9.20 -14.60 1.11
CA THR A 143 8.38 -13.47 1.57
C THR A 143 8.95 -12.91 2.87
N SER A 144 9.06 -11.60 2.96
CA SER A 144 9.73 -10.93 4.08
C SER A 144 8.89 -9.79 4.65
N ILE A 145 9.39 -9.23 5.74
CA ILE A 145 8.84 -8.04 6.40
C ILE A 145 9.92 -7.00 6.57
N VAL A 146 9.52 -5.72 6.55
CA VAL A 146 10.38 -4.55 6.72
C VAL A 146 9.61 -3.41 7.37
N ASP A 147 10.28 -2.45 7.98
CA ASP A 147 9.70 -1.17 8.33
C ASP A 147 9.80 -0.20 7.14
N PHE A 148 8.68 0.02 6.44
CA PHE A 148 8.64 0.93 5.31
C PHE A 148 8.82 2.41 5.70
N ALA A 149 8.55 2.79 6.95
CA ALA A 149 8.88 4.14 7.41
C ALA A 149 10.39 4.32 7.53
N ALA A 150 11.11 3.34 8.08
CA ALA A 150 12.57 3.34 8.13
C ALA A 150 13.19 3.37 6.72
N VAL A 151 12.66 2.58 5.77
CA VAL A 151 13.09 2.62 4.37
C VAL A 151 12.89 4.02 3.79
N THR A 152 11.74 4.66 4.04
CA THR A 152 11.44 6.00 3.53
C THR A 152 12.39 7.05 4.10
N GLN A 153 12.74 6.97 5.39
CA GLN A 153 13.69 7.90 6.00
C GLN A 153 15.09 7.73 5.39
N ALA A 154 15.53 6.50 5.15
CA ALA A 154 16.82 6.26 4.50
C ALA A 154 16.85 6.81 3.05
N LEU A 155 15.78 6.57 2.26
CA LEU A 155 15.64 7.13 0.91
C LEU A 155 15.65 8.66 0.93
N ALA A 156 14.99 9.28 1.92
CA ALA A 156 14.98 10.73 2.08
C ALA A 156 16.38 11.26 2.44
N GLY A 157 17.10 10.57 3.30
CA GLY A 157 18.51 10.89 3.61
C GLY A 157 19.38 10.86 2.36
N ASP A 158 19.23 9.84 1.51
CA ASP A 158 19.96 9.76 0.22
C ASP A 158 19.59 10.92 -0.72
N ALA A 159 18.30 11.22 -0.85
CA ALA A 159 17.83 12.31 -1.69
C ALA A 159 18.37 13.68 -1.21
N VAL A 160 18.35 13.94 0.10
CA VAL A 160 18.90 15.17 0.69
C VAL A 160 20.41 15.24 0.49
N ALA A 161 21.13 14.15 0.67
CA ALA A 161 22.59 14.09 0.47
C ALA A 161 22.98 14.39 -1.00
N THR A 162 22.07 14.15 -1.95
CA THR A 162 22.24 14.46 -3.37
C THR A 162 21.58 15.78 -3.80
N GLY A 163 21.06 16.59 -2.86
CA GLY A 163 20.62 17.96 -3.11
C GLY A 163 19.10 18.17 -3.12
N ALA A 164 18.28 17.17 -2.77
CA ALA A 164 16.84 17.38 -2.62
C ALA A 164 16.52 18.32 -1.46
N LYS A 165 15.58 19.23 -1.67
CA LYS A 165 14.92 20.01 -0.61
C LYS A 165 13.64 19.31 -0.21
N ILE A 166 13.46 19.01 1.07
CA ILE A 166 12.21 18.46 1.63
C ILE A 166 11.51 19.55 2.46
N CYS A 167 10.28 19.89 2.08
CA CYS A 167 9.44 20.90 2.71
C CYS A 167 8.28 20.19 3.43
N LEU A 168 8.39 20.03 4.74
CA LEU A 168 7.34 19.48 5.61
C LEU A 168 6.36 20.59 6.02
N GLY A 169 5.10 20.26 6.32
CA GLY A 169 4.05 21.22 6.65
C GLY A 169 3.62 22.08 5.45
N HIS A 170 3.87 21.59 4.21
CA HIS A 170 3.53 22.28 2.97
C HIS A 170 2.47 21.48 2.19
N GLU A 171 1.20 21.81 2.37
CA GLU A 171 0.10 21.23 1.62
C GLU A 171 0.01 21.85 0.24
N VAL A 172 0.14 21.07 -0.82
CA VAL A 172 -0.11 21.58 -2.19
C VAL A 172 -1.61 21.71 -2.42
N VAL A 173 -2.06 22.92 -2.67
CA VAL A 173 -3.49 23.29 -2.83
C VAL A 173 -3.81 23.84 -4.23
N GLY A 174 -2.81 24.10 -5.06
CA GLY A 174 -3.00 24.58 -6.43
C GLY A 174 -1.84 24.17 -7.34
N LEU A 175 -2.20 23.84 -8.59
CA LEU A 175 -1.28 23.59 -9.70
C LEU A 175 -1.78 24.37 -10.92
N ARG A 176 -1.01 25.32 -11.41
CA ARG A 176 -1.35 26.10 -12.60
C ARG A 176 -0.25 25.91 -13.65
N ALA A 177 -0.51 25.03 -14.60
CA ALA A 177 0.39 24.79 -15.72
C ALA A 177 0.33 25.95 -16.73
N THR A 178 1.51 26.30 -17.26
CA THR A 178 1.71 27.21 -18.39
C THR A 178 2.55 26.48 -19.46
N PRO A 179 2.72 27.03 -20.66
CA PRO A 179 3.56 26.41 -21.67
C PRO A 179 5.03 26.20 -21.23
N THR A 180 5.54 26.98 -20.28
CA THR A 180 6.93 26.95 -19.85
C THR A 180 7.17 26.39 -18.48
N GLU A 181 6.21 26.48 -17.55
CA GLU A 181 6.37 26.09 -16.15
C GLU A 181 5.04 25.69 -15.50
N VAL A 182 5.13 25.15 -14.29
CA VAL A 182 3.98 24.89 -13.40
C VAL A 182 4.18 25.70 -12.12
N VAL A 183 3.22 26.56 -11.81
CA VAL A 183 3.18 27.27 -10.55
C VAL A 183 2.49 26.35 -9.53
N VAL A 184 3.21 26.00 -8.47
CA VAL A 184 2.74 25.19 -7.35
C VAL A 184 2.37 26.13 -6.21
N THR A 185 1.11 26.09 -5.78
CA THR A 185 0.63 26.84 -4.60
C THR A 185 0.63 25.90 -3.41
N THR A 186 1.37 26.24 -2.37
CA THR A 186 1.42 25.50 -1.10
C THR A 186 0.80 26.31 0.03
N ARG A 187 0.05 25.63 0.90
CA ARG A 187 -0.48 26.18 2.16
C ARG A 187 0.38 25.72 3.32
N THR A 188 0.79 26.67 4.15
CA THR A 188 1.58 26.46 5.37
C THR A 188 0.91 27.18 6.55
N ALA A 189 1.43 27.01 7.77
CA ALA A 189 0.99 27.78 8.93
C ALA A 189 1.18 29.30 8.74
N GLY A 190 2.13 29.73 7.87
CA GLY A 190 2.38 31.14 7.54
C GLY A 190 1.55 31.69 6.38
N GLY A 191 0.61 30.91 5.84
CA GLY A 191 -0.22 31.30 4.70
C GLY A 191 0.16 30.56 3.40
N GLU A 192 -0.40 31.01 2.28
CA GLU A 192 -0.14 30.43 0.98
C GLU A 192 1.11 31.02 0.34
N GLN A 193 1.87 30.18 -0.35
CA GLN A 193 3.10 30.51 -1.06
C GLN A 193 3.07 29.90 -2.46
N GLU A 194 3.63 30.60 -3.44
CA GLU A 194 3.77 30.11 -4.81
C GLU A 194 5.23 29.93 -5.18
N ALA A 195 5.53 28.85 -5.89
CA ALA A 195 6.83 28.59 -6.51
C ALA A 195 6.65 27.98 -7.89
N ALA A 196 7.53 28.34 -8.83
CA ALA A 196 7.49 27.85 -10.19
C ALA A 196 8.48 26.70 -10.40
N PHE A 197 8.05 25.67 -11.15
CA PHE A 197 8.82 24.48 -11.48
C PHE A 197 8.66 24.15 -12.96
N ASP A 198 9.69 23.54 -13.56
CA ASP A 198 9.60 23.13 -14.96
C ASP A 198 8.68 21.92 -15.14
N ARG A 199 8.62 21.05 -14.11
CA ARG A 199 7.76 19.85 -14.07
C ARG A 199 7.32 19.52 -12.64
N VAL A 200 6.22 18.77 -12.54
CA VAL A 200 5.65 18.30 -11.26
C VAL A 200 5.36 16.81 -11.35
N ILE A 201 5.69 16.06 -10.29
CA ILE A 201 5.26 14.67 -10.09
C ILE A 201 4.45 14.59 -8.81
N ALA A 202 3.17 14.20 -8.93
CA ALA A 202 2.25 14.08 -7.80
C ALA A 202 2.10 12.61 -7.35
N CYS A 203 2.50 12.32 -6.11
CA CYS A 203 2.44 11.03 -5.44
C CYS A 203 1.55 11.11 -4.19
N GLY A 204 0.32 11.62 -4.34
CA GLY A 204 -0.57 12.03 -3.24
C GLY A 204 -1.25 10.92 -2.46
N GLY A 205 -1.07 9.64 -2.81
CA GLY A 205 -1.67 8.52 -2.10
C GLY A 205 -3.20 8.64 -1.96
N LEU A 206 -3.69 8.86 -0.74
CA LEU A 206 -5.12 9.07 -0.45
C LEU A 206 -5.71 10.34 -1.09
N GLN A 207 -4.88 11.29 -1.49
CA GLN A 207 -5.28 12.57 -2.10
C GLN A 207 -5.01 12.62 -3.62
N SER A 208 -4.71 11.47 -4.26
CA SER A 208 -4.24 11.45 -5.65
C SER A 208 -5.30 11.91 -6.67
N ASP A 209 -6.58 11.62 -6.44
CA ASP A 209 -7.68 12.09 -7.27
C ASP A 209 -7.88 13.61 -7.15
N ARG A 210 -7.79 14.19 -5.93
CA ARG A 210 -7.86 15.63 -5.71
C ARG A 210 -6.67 16.37 -6.34
N LEU A 211 -5.47 15.80 -6.23
CA LEU A 211 -4.29 16.35 -6.89
C LEU A 211 -4.42 16.30 -8.42
N ALA A 212 -5.05 15.27 -8.96
CA ALA A 212 -5.34 15.20 -10.38
C ALA A 212 -6.33 16.28 -10.83
N GLU A 213 -7.39 16.51 -10.06
CA GLU A 213 -8.38 17.57 -10.34
C GLU A 213 -7.73 18.95 -10.38
N ILE A 214 -6.89 19.30 -9.38
CA ILE A 214 -6.18 20.58 -9.37
C ILE A 214 -5.10 20.69 -10.45
N ALA A 215 -4.64 19.57 -11.00
CA ALA A 215 -3.78 19.50 -12.17
C ALA A 215 -4.57 19.63 -13.51
N GLY A 216 -5.90 19.80 -13.44
CA GLY A 216 -6.76 19.88 -14.62
C GLY A 216 -7.03 18.53 -15.30
N ASP A 217 -6.82 17.42 -14.60
CA ASP A 217 -7.12 16.07 -15.11
C ASP A 217 -8.59 15.67 -14.79
N GLY A 218 -9.07 14.64 -15.48
CA GLY A 218 -10.43 14.12 -15.24
C GLY A 218 -10.62 13.51 -13.85
N PRO A 219 -11.88 13.36 -13.39
CA PRO A 219 -12.18 12.85 -12.05
C PRO A 219 -11.95 11.34 -11.89
N ASP A 220 -11.73 10.59 -12.96
CA ASP A 220 -11.66 9.13 -12.98
C ASP A 220 -10.19 8.63 -13.02
N PRO A 221 -9.77 7.69 -12.13
CA PRO A 221 -10.51 7.07 -11.06
C PRO A 221 -10.61 7.93 -9.78
N VAL A 222 -11.66 7.71 -8.99
CA VAL A 222 -11.85 8.35 -7.67
C VAL A 222 -11.27 7.46 -6.57
N ILE A 223 -10.78 8.06 -5.49
CA ILE A 223 -10.22 7.32 -4.35
C ILE A 223 -11.26 7.16 -3.25
N MET A 224 -11.56 5.90 -2.92
CA MET A 224 -12.39 5.54 -1.76
C MET A 224 -11.49 5.07 -0.61
N PRO A 225 -11.59 5.70 0.57
CA PRO A 225 -10.79 5.33 1.73
C PRO A 225 -11.40 4.10 2.43
N PHE A 226 -10.71 2.95 2.38
CA PHE A 226 -11.08 1.77 3.16
C PHE A 226 -10.11 1.59 4.33
N ARG A 227 -10.64 1.70 5.55
CA ARG A 227 -9.88 1.49 6.78
C ARG A 227 -9.77 -0.01 7.05
N GLY A 228 -8.53 -0.45 7.25
CA GLY A 228 -8.18 -1.76 7.75
C GLY A 228 -7.77 -1.67 9.21
N GLU A 229 -8.52 -2.32 10.07
CA GLU A 229 -8.27 -2.38 11.51
C GLU A 229 -7.51 -3.64 11.85
N TYR A 230 -6.62 -3.56 12.84
CA TYR A 230 -5.85 -4.69 13.33
C TYR A 230 -6.07 -4.90 14.83
N TYR A 231 -5.92 -6.12 15.25
CA TYR A 231 -5.60 -6.49 16.63
C TYR A 231 -4.14 -6.91 16.71
N ALA A 232 -3.48 -6.61 17.83
CA ALA A 232 -2.12 -7.06 18.11
C ALA A 232 -2.16 -8.22 19.12
N LEU A 233 -1.33 -9.25 18.92
CA LEU A 233 -1.13 -10.30 19.90
C LEU A 233 -0.42 -9.74 21.13
N LYS A 234 -0.89 -10.16 22.32
CA LYS A 234 -0.20 -9.89 23.56
C LYS A 234 1.22 -10.49 23.54
N PRO A 235 2.21 -9.90 24.21
CA PRO A 235 3.61 -10.31 24.12
C PRO A 235 3.87 -11.82 24.33
N HIS A 236 3.18 -12.45 25.30
CA HIS A 236 3.34 -13.87 25.60
C HIS A 236 2.72 -14.83 24.57
N ARG A 237 2.00 -14.30 23.58
CA ARG A 237 1.35 -15.08 22.51
C ARG A 237 1.93 -14.83 21.12
N ARG A 238 2.96 -13.99 21.00
CA ARG A 238 3.59 -13.66 19.71
C ARG A 238 4.26 -14.83 19.02
N ASN A 239 4.55 -15.89 19.77
CA ASN A 239 5.10 -17.17 19.27
C ASN A 239 4.07 -18.11 18.64
N LEU A 240 2.80 -17.70 18.52
CA LEU A 240 1.76 -18.48 17.84
C LEU A 240 2.04 -18.70 16.35
N VAL A 241 2.83 -17.83 15.73
CA VAL A 241 3.23 -17.95 14.33
C VAL A 241 4.71 -17.64 14.18
N ASN A 242 5.36 -18.30 13.23
CA ASN A 242 6.76 -18.06 12.88
C ASN A 242 6.87 -17.06 11.74
N GLY A 243 5.96 -17.14 10.75
CA GLY A 243 5.90 -16.31 9.55
C GLY A 243 4.51 -15.76 9.30
N LEU A 244 4.28 -15.40 8.05
CA LEU A 244 3.02 -14.80 7.58
C LEU A 244 1.99 -15.92 7.33
N VAL A 245 0.85 -15.87 8.01
CA VAL A 245 -0.23 -16.86 7.86
C VAL A 245 -1.47 -16.20 7.28
N TYR A 246 -1.81 -16.58 6.06
CA TYR A 246 -2.88 -15.98 5.27
C TYR A 246 -3.90 -17.03 4.83
N PRO A 247 -5.20 -16.71 4.74
CA PRO A 247 -6.16 -17.55 4.03
C PRO A 247 -5.91 -17.54 2.53
N VAL A 248 -6.40 -18.56 1.84
CA VAL A 248 -6.47 -18.55 0.37
C VAL A 248 -7.44 -17.44 -0.06
N PRO A 249 -7.05 -16.55 -1.00
CA PRO A 249 -7.94 -15.52 -1.50
C PRO A 249 -9.22 -16.10 -2.10
N ASP A 250 -10.35 -15.52 -1.75
CA ASP A 250 -11.65 -15.86 -2.35
C ASP A 250 -11.98 -14.80 -3.41
N PRO A 251 -12.07 -15.17 -4.70
CA PRO A 251 -12.29 -14.22 -5.80
C PRO A 251 -13.66 -13.52 -5.73
N ARG A 252 -14.59 -14.02 -4.92
CA ARG A 252 -15.90 -13.36 -4.69
C ARG A 252 -15.79 -12.11 -3.82
N TYR A 253 -14.68 -11.91 -3.13
CA TYR A 253 -14.46 -10.79 -2.22
C TYR A 253 -13.32 -9.89 -2.71
N PRO A 254 -13.50 -8.57 -2.68
CA PRO A 254 -12.51 -7.63 -3.17
C PRO A 254 -11.28 -7.49 -2.27
N PHE A 255 -11.36 -7.98 -1.02
CA PHE A 255 -10.29 -7.88 -0.04
C PHE A 255 -9.88 -9.25 0.48
N LEU A 256 -8.62 -9.39 0.86
CA LEU A 256 -8.10 -10.58 1.54
C LEU A 256 -8.77 -10.73 2.91
N GLY A 257 -9.04 -11.97 3.31
CA GLY A 257 -9.51 -12.29 4.64
C GLY A 257 -8.49 -11.92 5.73
N VAL A 258 -8.95 -11.94 6.98
CA VAL A 258 -8.12 -11.70 8.16
C VAL A 258 -6.92 -12.66 8.16
N HIS A 259 -5.73 -12.13 8.36
CA HIS A 259 -4.49 -12.88 8.35
C HIS A 259 -3.61 -12.51 9.55
N VAL A 260 -2.58 -13.31 9.84
CA VAL A 260 -1.64 -13.09 10.94
C VAL A 260 -0.30 -12.67 10.36
N THR A 261 0.24 -11.57 10.86
CA THR A 261 1.42 -10.91 10.29
C THR A 261 2.38 -10.49 11.39
N PRO A 262 3.54 -11.16 11.55
CA PRO A 262 4.63 -10.65 12.36
C PRO A 262 5.21 -9.38 11.72
N ARG A 263 5.73 -8.47 12.57
CA ARG A 263 6.39 -7.23 12.20
C ARG A 263 7.86 -7.27 12.61
N VAL A 264 8.66 -6.36 12.02
CA VAL A 264 10.10 -6.27 12.31
C VAL A 264 10.40 -5.88 13.77
N ASP A 265 9.50 -5.14 14.42
CA ASP A 265 9.57 -4.76 15.83
C ASP A 265 9.15 -5.90 16.79
N GLY A 266 8.79 -7.07 16.27
CA GLY A 266 8.36 -8.23 17.03
C GLY A 266 6.88 -8.21 17.43
N GLU A 267 6.12 -7.18 17.02
CA GLU A 267 4.66 -7.22 17.14
C GLU A 267 4.07 -8.22 16.16
N VAL A 268 2.94 -8.84 16.51
CA VAL A 268 2.19 -9.73 15.60
C VAL A 268 0.78 -9.19 15.47
N LEU A 269 0.41 -8.84 14.24
CA LEU A 269 -0.89 -8.28 13.90
C LEU A 269 -1.84 -9.35 13.38
N ILE A 270 -3.12 -9.22 13.72
CA ILE A 270 -4.23 -9.99 13.16
C ILE A 270 -5.13 -9.00 12.42
N GLY A 271 -5.40 -9.25 11.17
CA GLY A 271 -6.19 -8.37 10.31
C GLY A 271 -5.58 -8.25 8.92
N PRO A 272 -5.94 -7.18 8.19
CA PRO A 272 -7.01 -6.25 8.52
C PRO A 272 -8.39 -6.72 8.02
N ASN A 273 -9.44 -6.08 8.51
CA ASN A 273 -10.74 -6.00 7.84
C ASN A 273 -10.71 -4.89 6.76
N ALA A 274 -11.86 -4.57 6.18
CA ALA A 274 -12.00 -3.48 5.21
C ALA A 274 -13.36 -2.78 5.37
N VAL A 275 -13.39 -1.67 6.11
CA VAL A 275 -14.58 -0.84 6.29
C VAL A 275 -14.38 0.53 5.68
N LEU A 276 -15.44 1.15 5.16
CA LEU A 276 -15.35 2.53 4.66
C LEU A 276 -14.91 3.46 5.80
N ALA A 277 -13.85 4.24 5.58
CA ALA A 277 -13.41 5.24 6.55
C ALA A 277 -14.35 6.45 6.51
N LEU A 278 -14.59 7.07 7.68
CA LEU A 278 -15.45 8.25 7.81
C LEU A 278 -14.74 9.57 7.47
N ALA A 279 -13.43 9.50 7.22
CA ALA A 279 -12.61 10.56 6.67
C ALA A 279 -11.50 9.92 5.82
N ARG A 280 -10.95 10.62 4.82
CA ARG A 280 -9.86 10.11 3.97
C ARG A 280 -8.63 9.68 4.77
N GLU A 281 -8.40 10.33 5.89
CA GLU A 281 -7.29 10.07 6.82
C GLU A 281 -7.80 9.77 8.24
N GLY A 282 -9.01 9.19 8.35
CA GLY A 282 -9.64 8.81 9.61
C GLY A 282 -9.26 7.40 10.05
N TYR A 283 -8.26 7.27 10.94
CA TYR A 283 -7.73 6.00 11.44
C TYR A 283 -8.54 5.39 12.58
N SER A 284 -9.55 6.11 13.08
CA SER A 284 -10.47 5.63 14.13
C SER A 284 -11.93 5.94 13.78
N TRP A 285 -12.88 5.31 14.49
CA TRP A 285 -14.30 5.61 14.35
C TRP A 285 -14.70 7.02 14.84
N ARG A 286 -13.81 7.68 15.60
CA ARG A 286 -14.03 9.03 16.13
C ARG A 286 -13.60 10.12 15.17
N GLU A 287 -12.79 9.76 14.18
CA GLU A 287 -12.31 10.69 13.16
C GLU A 287 -13.26 10.65 11.96
N PHE A 288 -14.00 11.72 11.75
CA PHE A 288 -14.92 11.86 10.63
C PHE A 288 -14.79 13.24 9.97
N SER A 289 -15.06 13.29 8.69
CA SER A 289 -15.06 14.51 7.88
C SER A 289 -16.38 14.60 7.12
N ILE A 290 -17.17 15.63 7.37
CA ILE A 290 -18.42 15.87 6.66
C ILE A 290 -18.13 16.12 5.17
N ALA A 291 -17.03 16.80 4.86
CA ALA A 291 -16.61 17.07 3.48
C ALA A 291 -16.32 15.75 2.73
N ASP A 292 -15.50 14.86 3.32
CA ASP A 292 -15.17 13.58 2.69
C ASP A 292 -16.38 12.66 2.56
N LEU A 293 -17.24 12.60 3.58
CA LEU A 293 -18.50 11.83 3.50
C LEU A 293 -19.45 12.37 2.42
N THR A 294 -19.53 13.69 2.28
CA THR A 294 -20.34 14.33 1.25
C THR A 294 -19.78 14.01 -0.16
N GLU A 295 -18.47 14.03 -0.32
CA GLU A 295 -17.80 13.65 -1.56
C GLU A 295 -18.09 12.19 -1.93
N VAL A 296 -17.92 11.27 -0.98
CA VAL A 296 -18.27 9.85 -1.17
C VAL A 296 -19.75 9.70 -1.56
N ALA A 297 -20.66 10.36 -0.84
CA ALA A 297 -22.09 10.28 -1.11
C ALA A 297 -22.50 10.85 -2.48
N ARG A 298 -21.78 11.84 -2.98
CA ARG A 298 -22.00 12.44 -4.31
C ARG A 298 -21.35 11.66 -5.45
N THR A 299 -20.50 10.67 -5.16
CA THR A 299 -19.76 9.89 -6.15
C THR A 299 -20.63 8.74 -6.71
N PRO A 300 -21.08 8.76 -7.98
CA PRO A 300 -21.92 7.69 -8.54
C PRO A 300 -21.21 6.33 -8.57
N ALA A 301 -19.90 6.30 -8.78
CA ALA A 301 -19.08 5.09 -8.77
C ALA A 301 -19.17 4.36 -7.41
N PHE A 302 -19.19 5.10 -6.29
CA PHE A 302 -19.39 4.52 -4.96
C PHE A 302 -20.72 3.76 -4.84
N TRP A 303 -21.83 4.33 -5.31
CA TRP A 303 -23.12 3.68 -5.20
C TRP A 303 -23.25 2.45 -6.07
N ARG A 304 -22.59 2.44 -7.26
CA ARG A 304 -22.48 1.24 -8.11
C ARG A 304 -21.69 0.14 -7.41
N PHE A 305 -20.53 0.47 -6.86
CA PHE A 305 -19.72 -0.44 -6.04
C PHE A 305 -20.47 -0.95 -4.80
N ALA A 306 -21.08 -0.05 -4.03
CA ALA A 306 -21.84 -0.40 -2.83
C ALA A 306 -23.00 -1.36 -3.14
N ARG A 307 -23.72 -1.15 -4.25
CA ARG A 307 -24.82 -2.04 -4.70
C ARG A 307 -24.32 -3.44 -5.04
N GLN A 308 -23.13 -3.57 -5.62
CA GLN A 308 -22.54 -4.87 -5.96
C GLN A 308 -22.03 -5.60 -4.71
N HIS A 309 -21.48 -4.87 -3.73
CA HIS A 309 -20.73 -5.43 -2.60
C HIS A 309 -21.39 -5.21 -1.21
N TRP A 310 -22.68 -4.80 -1.14
CA TRP A 310 -23.32 -4.44 0.12
C TRP A 310 -23.31 -5.55 1.18
N ARG A 311 -23.47 -6.83 0.75
CA ARG A 311 -23.40 -7.98 1.67
C ARG A 311 -22.05 -8.17 2.29
N THR A 312 -20.99 -7.96 1.50
CA THR A 312 -19.60 -7.98 1.98
C THR A 312 -19.36 -6.81 2.93
N GLY A 313 -19.78 -5.59 2.56
CA GLY A 313 -19.67 -4.41 3.41
C GLY A 313 -20.35 -4.59 4.77
N MET A 314 -21.56 -5.17 4.81
CA MET A 314 -22.25 -5.48 6.08
C MET A 314 -21.48 -6.52 6.93
N ARG A 315 -20.90 -7.54 6.30
CA ARG A 315 -20.07 -8.54 7.00
C ARG A 315 -18.83 -7.91 7.62
N GLU A 316 -18.11 -7.08 6.85
CA GLU A 316 -16.94 -6.35 7.30
C GLU A 316 -17.28 -5.40 8.46
N MET A 317 -18.40 -4.68 8.36
CA MET A 317 -18.91 -3.80 9.43
C MET A 317 -19.21 -4.60 10.71
N HIS A 318 -19.88 -5.73 10.61
CA HIS A 318 -20.14 -6.59 11.78
C HIS A 318 -18.84 -7.17 12.36
N GLY A 319 -17.86 -7.50 11.51
CA GLY A 319 -16.53 -7.93 11.96
C GLY A 319 -15.82 -6.83 12.73
N SER A 320 -15.82 -5.61 12.21
CA SER A 320 -15.21 -4.43 12.85
C SER A 320 -15.80 -4.13 14.23
N LEU A 321 -17.11 -4.26 14.39
CA LEU A 321 -17.83 -4.00 15.63
C LEU A 321 -17.73 -5.15 16.67
N SER A 322 -17.18 -6.30 16.31
CA SER A 322 -17.13 -7.48 17.18
C SER A 322 -15.75 -8.13 17.19
N LYS A 323 -14.95 -7.85 18.22
CA LYS A 323 -13.66 -8.50 18.50
C LYS A 323 -13.76 -10.03 18.32
N ARG A 324 -14.79 -10.66 18.91
CA ARG A 324 -14.98 -12.11 18.86
C ARG A 324 -15.12 -12.66 17.44
N ARG A 325 -15.87 -11.96 16.57
CA ARG A 325 -16.02 -12.36 15.15
C ARG A 325 -14.74 -12.14 14.36
N PHE A 326 -14.06 -11.05 14.65
CA PHE A 326 -12.78 -10.73 14.02
C PHE A 326 -11.73 -11.81 14.33
N VAL A 327 -11.56 -12.14 15.61
CA VAL A 327 -10.62 -13.17 16.06
C VAL A 327 -11.03 -14.56 15.57
N ALA A 328 -12.34 -14.86 15.49
CA ALA A 328 -12.84 -16.13 14.99
C ALA A 328 -12.43 -16.40 13.53
N ALA A 329 -12.26 -15.37 12.70
CA ALA A 329 -11.78 -15.55 11.35
C ALA A 329 -10.32 -16.05 11.30
N ALA A 330 -9.45 -15.58 12.18
CA ALA A 330 -8.07 -16.07 12.30
C ALA A 330 -8.00 -17.43 13.02
N ARG A 331 -8.90 -17.69 13.97
CA ARG A 331 -8.99 -18.96 14.70
C ARG A 331 -9.29 -20.16 13.77
N ALA A 332 -9.87 -19.91 12.61
CA ALA A 332 -10.12 -20.97 11.63
C ALA A 332 -8.84 -21.70 11.20
N TYR A 333 -7.70 -21.02 11.17
CA TYR A 333 -6.39 -21.60 10.81
C TYR A 333 -5.33 -21.48 11.92
N VAL A 334 -5.59 -20.72 13.00
CA VAL A 334 -4.78 -20.68 14.24
C VAL A 334 -5.69 -21.04 15.42
N PRO A 335 -6.01 -22.34 15.65
CA PRO A 335 -7.04 -22.76 16.60
C PRO A 335 -6.80 -22.31 18.04
N ASP A 336 -5.53 -22.25 18.47
CA ASP A 336 -5.12 -21.89 19.83
C ASP A 336 -5.24 -20.39 20.13
N LEU A 337 -5.69 -19.58 19.16
CA LEU A 337 -5.95 -18.16 19.34
C LEU A 337 -7.24 -17.94 20.11
N SER A 338 -7.18 -17.16 21.19
CA SER A 338 -8.35 -16.77 21.99
C SER A 338 -8.64 -15.26 21.88
N ASP A 339 -9.86 -14.87 22.28
CA ASP A 339 -10.24 -13.45 22.33
C ASP A 339 -9.40 -12.67 23.36
N ASP A 340 -8.87 -13.36 24.40
CA ASP A 340 -8.05 -12.75 25.44
C ASP A 340 -6.58 -12.56 25.01
N ASP A 341 -6.16 -13.18 23.92
CA ASP A 341 -4.79 -13.08 23.42
C ASP A 341 -4.51 -11.78 22.68
N VAL A 342 -5.54 -10.99 22.36
CA VAL A 342 -5.42 -9.81 21.51
C VAL A 342 -5.83 -8.52 22.22
N VAL A 343 -5.17 -7.44 21.82
CA VAL A 343 -5.50 -6.06 22.17
C VAL A 343 -5.76 -5.25 20.89
N PRO A 344 -6.50 -4.13 20.93
CA PRO A 344 -6.62 -3.26 19.77
C PRO A 344 -5.24 -2.85 19.25
N GLY A 345 -5.03 -3.01 17.94
CA GLY A 345 -3.81 -2.63 17.24
C GLY A 345 -3.96 -1.33 16.47
N SER A 346 -3.02 -1.09 15.56
CA SER A 346 -3.05 0.06 14.66
C SER A 346 -4.15 -0.07 13.60
N ALA A 347 -4.43 1.01 12.89
CA ALA A 347 -5.26 1.00 11.68
C ALA A 347 -4.51 1.64 10.52
N GLY A 348 -4.78 1.17 9.31
CA GLY A 348 -4.31 1.75 8.07
C GLY A 348 -5.47 2.09 7.14
N ILE A 349 -5.29 3.02 6.21
CA ILE A 349 -6.30 3.31 5.20
C ILE A 349 -5.74 2.94 3.82
N ARG A 350 -6.51 2.15 3.08
CA ARG A 350 -6.24 1.85 1.68
C ARG A 350 -6.87 2.91 0.80
N ALA A 351 -6.09 3.51 -0.08
CA ALA A 351 -6.58 4.31 -1.18
C ALA A 351 -7.09 3.34 -2.27
N GLN A 352 -8.38 3.04 -2.25
CA GLN A 352 -8.97 2.15 -3.23
C GLN A 352 -9.55 2.96 -4.38
N ALA A 353 -8.93 2.87 -5.54
CA ALA A 353 -9.43 3.54 -6.72
C ALA A 353 -10.64 2.81 -7.30
N LEU A 354 -11.66 3.57 -7.68
CA LEU A 354 -12.86 3.12 -8.40
C LEU A 354 -12.94 3.82 -9.75
N ASP A 355 -13.13 3.04 -10.81
CA ASP A 355 -13.50 3.56 -12.12
C ASP A 355 -14.94 4.11 -12.13
N ALA A 356 -15.27 4.89 -13.14
CA ALA A 356 -16.60 5.52 -13.28
C ALA A 356 -17.77 4.53 -13.24
N ASP A 357 -17.56 3.28 -13.64
CA ASP A 357 -18.56 2.20 -13.59
C ASP A 357 -18.69 1.55 -12.19
N GLY A 358 -17.85 1.91 -11.24
CA GLY A 358 -17.77 1.34 -9.89
C GLY A 358 -16.87 0.11 -9.80
N GLY A 359 -16.14 -0.23 -10.84
CA GLY A 359 -15.11 -1.27 -10.83
C GLY A 359 -13.90 -0.89 -10.00
N LEU A 360 -13.28 -1.90 -9.37
CA LEU A 360 -12.02 -1.70 -8.64
C LEU A 360 -10.86 -1.59 -9.62
N VAL A 361 -10.06 -0.53 -9.50
CA VAL A 361 -8.82 -0.38 -10.25
C VAL A 361 -7.71 -1.15 -9.54
N ASP A 362 -7.34 -2.30 -10.08
CA ASP A 362 -6.38 -3.22 -9.45
C ASP A 362 -4.94 -3.06 -9.94
N ASP A 363 -4.68 -2.22 -10.94
CA ASP A 363 -3.33 -1.96 -11.44
C ASP A 363 -2.92 -0.49 -11.27
N PHE A 364 -1.64 -0.19 -11.46
CA PHE A 364 -1.11 1.17 -11.39
C PHE A 364 -1.73 2.04 -12.49
N ARG A 365 -2.03 3.28 -12.15
CA ARG A 365 -2.47 4.30 -13.12
C ARG A 365 -1.66 5.58 -12.96
N ILE A 366 -1.09 6.01 -14.05
CA ILE A 366 -0.34 7.27 -14.16
C ILE A 366 -1.01 8.09 -15.26
N SER A 367 -1.27 9.35 -14.98
CA SER A 367 -1.70 10.32 -16.00
C SER A 367 -0.64 11.39 -16.20
N ILE A 368 -0.60 11.93 -17.42
CA ILE A 368 0.29 13.01 -17.80
C ILE A 368 -0.58 14.12 -18.40
N ARG A 369 -0.49 15.29 -17.80
CA ARG A 369 -1.13 16.49 -18.30
C ARG A 369 -0.08 17.59 -18.41
N GLU A 370 0.23 17.97 -19.63
CA GLU A 370 1.25 18.98 -19.92
C GLU A 370 2.58 18.66 -19.18
N ARG A 371 2.88 19.38 -18.11
CA ARG A 371 4.12 19.28 -17.33
C ARG A 371 3.92 18.56 -15.98
N VAL A 372 2.73 18.02 -15.75
CA VAL A 372 2.35 17.36 -14.49
C VAL A 372 2.13 15.87 -14.73
N VAL A 373 2.87 15.04 -13.99
CA VAL A 373 2.65 13.60 -13.91
C VAL A 373 1.94 13.30 -12.60
N VAL A 374 0.81 12.61 -12.65
CA VAL A 374 0.05 12.23 -11.45
C VAL A 374 -0.03 10.72 -11.35
N LEU A 375 0.45 10.18 -10.24
CA LEU A 375 0.22 8.77 -9.88
C LEU A 375 -1.19 8.64 -9.30
N ARG A 376 -2.17 8.31 -10.19
CA ARG A 376 -3.60 8.25 -9.90
C ARG A 376 -3.99 7.09 -9.01
N ASN A 377 -3.32 5.95 -9.17
CA ASN A 377 -3.55 4.75 -8.38
C ASN A 377 -2.25 4.00 -8.16
N ALA A 378 -1.94 3.71 -6.91
CA ALA A 378 -0.84 2.88 -6.49
C ALA A 378 -1.32 1.85 -5.46
N PRO A 379 -2.02 0.77 -5.92
CA PRO A 379 -2.57 -0.22 -5.02
C PRO A 379 -1.46 -1.04 -4.35
N SER A 380 -1.79 -1.76 -3.25
CA SER A 380 -0.86 -2.77 -2.71
C SER A 380 -0.44 -3.75 -3.82
N PRO A 381 0.85 -3.92 -4.06
CA PRO A 381 1.99 -3.74 -3.13
C PRO A 381 2.85 -2.49 -3.40
N ALA A 382 2.28 -1.31 -3.50
CA ALA A 382 3.01 -0.09 -3.87
C ALA A 382 4.27 0.17 -3.00
N ALA A 383 4.22 -0.09 -1.69
CA ALA A 383 5.38 0.10 -0.82
C ALA A 383 6.53 -0.86 -1.18
N THR A 384 6.24 -2.14 -1.43
CA THR A 384 7.23 -3.10 -1.96
C THR A 384 7.80 -2.67 -3.30
N SER A 385 6.96 -2.09 -4.15
CA SER A 385 7.29 -1.71 -5.52
C SER A 385 7.87 -0.30 -5.64
N ALA A 386 8.00 0.45 -4.55
CA ALA A 386 8.23 1.90 -4.57
C ALA A 386 9.47 2.31 -5.39
N LEU A 387 10.56 1.58 -5.29
CA LEU A 387 11.78 1.85 -6.08
C LEU A 387 11.55 1.58 -7.57
N ALA A 388 10.86 0.51 -7.93
CA ALA A 388 10.53 0.21 -9.32
C ALA A 388 9.48 1.17 -9.89
N ILE A 389 8.52 1.62 -9.06
CA ILE A 389 7.57 2.68 -9.44
C ILE A 389 8.33 3.98 -9.72
N ALA A 390 9.32 4.32 -8.89
CA ALA A 390 10.13 5.51 -9.09
C ALA A 390 10.90 5.46 -10.42
N GLU A 391 11.56 4.32 -10.73
CA GLU A 391 12.18 4.09 -12.04
C GLU A 391 11.18 4.35 -13.18
N HIS A 392 10.00 3.74 -13.11
CA HIS A 392 8.97 3.82 -14.14
C HIS A 392 8.37 5.24 -14.30
N VAL A 393 8.13 5.95 -13.19
CA VAL A 393 7.59 7.32 -13.20
C VAL A 393 8.61 8.30 -13.80
N VAL A 394 9.89 8.16 -13.45
CA VAL A 394 10.96 9.02 -14.02
C VAL A 394 11.13 8.73 -15.50
N GLU A 395 11.13 7.48 -15.95
CA GLU A 395 11.14 7.10 -17.37
C GLU A 395 9.95 7.68 -18.14
N THR A 396 8.77 7.63 -17.52
CA THR A 396 7.55 8.23 -18.09
C THR A 396 7.70 9.73 -18.27
N LEU A 397 8.30 10.43 -17.30
CA LEU A 397 8.56 11.86 -17.38
C LEU A 397 9.59 12.20 -18.47
N GLU A 398 10.63 11.39 -18.65
CA GLU A 398 11.67 11.55 -19.67
C GLU A 398 11.12 11.39 -21.10
N THR A 399 10.16 10.46 -21.26
CA THR A 399 9.54 10.16 -22.56
C THR A 399 8.39 11.11 -22.93
N ALA A 400 7.77 11.76 -21.95
CA ALA A 400 6.75 12.78 -22.13
C ALA A 400 7.39 14.12 -22.54
N ARG A 401 7.62 14.27 -23.86
CA ARG A 401 8.15 15.50 -24.47
C ARG A 401 7.04 16.40 -25.00
#